data_74795f076bece75c209eae8873b6f0b8
#
_entry.id   74795f076bece75c209eae8873b6f0b8
#
_cell.length_a   1.000
_cell.length_b   1.000
_cell.length_c   1.000
_cell.angle_alpha   90.00
_cell.angle_beta   90.00
_cell.angle_gamma   90.00
#
_symmetry.space_group_name_H-M   'P 1'
#
loop_
_entity.id
_entity.type
_entity.pdbx_description
1 polymer ?
#
loop_
_entity_poly.entity_id
_entity_poly.type
_entity_poly.pdbx_seq_one_letter_code
_entity_poly.pdbx_strand_id
1 'polypeptide(L)'
;YMNEETLQSYKFSRDVYEGGYTFYRSYDWDREKNIIYSYQDNRKGKKTSKTITDVDPCGVDLMSTFYWMRTLDIASAKKGDKIPVKMAIDDKEYDMYVRYEGKEVYETKLGKFNCIKLKPLLQEGEIFKEGEGMTLWLTDDDNRIPVRIESELRVGRITCDLKAYGGNKYPFTSKVN
;
A
#
# COMPACT_ATOMS: atom_id res chain seq x y z
N TYR A 1 -12.19 -4.42 3.56
CA TYR A 1 -13.09 -4.67 2.41
C TYR A 1 -12.91 -3.54 1.40
N MET A 2 -12.69 -3.91 0.18
CA MET A 2 -12.45 -3.03 -0.95
C MET A 2 -13.31 -3.50 -2.12
N ASN A 3 -13.79 -2.59 -2.95
CA ASN A 3 -14.41 -2.94 -4.22
C ASN A 3 -13.33 -3.41 -5.20
N GLU A 4 -13.51 -4.56 -5.84
CA GLU A 4 -12.48 -5.17 -6.70
C GLU A 4 -12.34 -4.46 -8.06
N GLU A 5 -13.38 -3.75 -8.50
CA GLU A 5 -13.38 -3.03 -9.78
C GLU A 5 -12.84 -1.60 -9.63
N THR A 6 -13.30 -0.88 -8.58
CA THR A 6 -12.96 0.53 -8.37
C THR A 6 -11.79 0.73 -7.42
N LEU A 7 -11.36 -0.32 -6.69
CA LEU A 7 -10.35 -0.30 -5.61
C LEU A 7 -10.71 0.64 -4.45
N GLN A 8 -11.96 1.08 -4.36
CA GLN A 8 -12.43 1.92 -3.27
C GLN A 8 -12.53 1.13 -1.96
N SER A 9 -12.01 1.72 -0.91
CA SER A 9 -12.10 1.18 0.45
C SER A 9 -13.50 1.35 1.02
N TYR A 10 -14.04 0.30 1.65
CA TYR A 10 -15.28 0.36 2.41
C TYR A 10 -15.08 0.08 3.90
N LYS A 11 -14.17 -0.84 4.21
CA LYS A 11 -13.79 -1.13 5.59
C LYS A 11 -12.32 -1.47 5.67
N PHE A 12 -11.66 -0.94 6.69
CA PHE A 12 -10.29 -1.27 7.02
C PHE A 12 -10.19 -1.48 8.53
N SER A 13 -9.33 -2.39 8.98
CA SER A 13 -9.04 -2.55 10.40
C SER A 13 -7.57 -2.84 10.63
N ARG A 14 -7.04 -2.30 11.72
CA ARG A 14 -5.70 -2.55 12.21
C ARG A 14 -5.79 -3.19 13.59
N ASP A 15 -5.22 -4.35 13.72
CA ASP A 15 -5.08 -5.04 14.98
C ASP A 15 -3.58 -5.22 15.24
N VAL A 16 -3.04 -4.44 16.18
CA VAL A 16 -1.61 -4.35 16.43
C VAL A 16 -1.30 -4.94 17.80
N TYR A 17 -0.28 -5.80 17.82
CA TYR A 17 0.30 -6.36 19.02
C TYR A 17 1.83 -6.35 18.90
N GLU A 18 2.46 -5.39 19.53
CA GLU A 18 3.92 -5.17 19.45
C GLU A 18 4.49 -4.90 20.84
N GLY A 19 5.34 -5.83 21.35
CA GLY A 19 6.09 -5.61 22.59
C GLY A 19 5.26 -5.22 23.83
N GLY A 20 4.01 -5.70 23.93
CA GLY A 20 3.07 -5.32 24.99
C GLY A 20 2.19 -4.11 24.64
N TYR A 21 2.49 -3.38 23.59
CA TYR A 21 1.60 -2.37 23.03
C TYR A 21 0.52 -3.04 22.19
N THR A 22 -0.73 -2.75 22.47
CA THR A 22 -1.85 -3.32 21.73
C THR A 22 -2.88 -2.24 21.42
N PHE A 23 -3.29 -2.15 20.18
CA PHE A 23 -4.46 -1.34 19.84
C PHE A 23 -5.26 -2.00 18.71
N TYR A 24 -6.54 -1.72 18.69
CA TYR A 24 -7.43 -2.08 17.60
C TYR A 24 -8.11 -0.82 17.09
N ARG A 25 -8.08 -0.61 15.78
CA ARG A 25 -8.76 0.50 15.13
C ARG A 25 -9.48 -0.01 13.90
N SER A 26 -10.72 0.41 13.73
CA SER A 26 -11.53 0.08 12.55
C SER A 26 -12.04 1.34 11.89
N TYR A 27 -12.20 1.28 10.58
CA TYR A 27 -12.59 2.38 9.71
C TYR A 27 -13.73 1.91 8.82
N ASP A 28 -14.86 2.61 8.86
CA ASP A 28 -16.01 2.43 7.97
C ASP A 28 -16.13 3.65 7.05
N TRP A 29 -16.08 3.43 5.74
CA TRP A 29 -16.13 4.48 4.73
C TRP A 29 -17.56 4.69 4.24
N ASP A 30 -18.07 5.91 4.39
CA ASP A 30 -19.30 6.38 3.78
C ASP A 30 -18.94 7.11 2.48
N ARG A 31 -19.02 6.42 1.36
CA ARG A 31 -18.63 6.94 0.05
C ARG A 31 -19.59 7.96 -0.52
N GLU A 32 -20.86 7.96 -0.08
CA GLU A 32 -21.82 8.96 -0.49
C GLU A 32 -21.52 10.32 0.14
N LYS A 33 -21.06 10.31 1.39
CA LYS A 33 -20.71 11.52 2.14
C LYS A 33 -19.23 11.88 2.06
N ASN A 34 -18.38 11.01 1.52
CA ASN A 34 -16.92 11.15 1.52
C ASN A 34 -16.36 11.35 2.93
N ILE A 35 -16.78 10.50 3.86
CA ILE A 35 -16.30 10.50 5.24
C ILE A 35 -15.88 9.11 5.69
N ILE A 36 -15.01 9.08 6.69
CA ILE A 36 -14.61 7.87 7.42
C ILE A 36 -15.09 7.97 8.84
N TYR A 37 -15.75 6.91 9.31
CA TYR A 37 -16.00 6.69 10.73
C TYR A 37 -14.88 5.83 11.29
N SER A 38 -14.03 6.40 12.14
CA SER A 38 -12.95 5.66 12.81
C SER A 38 -13.37 5.30 14.22
N TYR A 39 -13.08 4.06 14.62
CA TYR A 39 -13.37 3.57 15.95
C TYR A 39 -12.10 2.98 16.55
N GLN A 40 -11.74 3.47 17.74
CA GLN A 40 -10.65 2.90 18.52
C GLN A 40 -11.24 2.02 19.63
N ASP A 41 -10.66 0.83 19.81
CA ASP A 41 -11.02 -0.11 20.86
C ASP A 41 -9.74 -0.46 21.67
N ASN A 42 -9.88 -0.54 22.98
CA ASN A 42 -8.79 -0.96 23.86
C ASN A 42 -8.70 -2.47 24.07
N ARG A 43 -9.26 -3.28 23.17
CA ARG A 43 -9.38 -4.76 23.25
C ARG A 43 -10.17 -5.31 24.43
N LYS A 44 -10.72 -4.47 25.28
CA LYS A 44 -11.62 -4.87 26.37
C LYS A 44 -13.09 -4.79 25.97
N GLY A 45 -13.36 -4.70 24.65
CA GLY A 45 -14.69 -4.65 24.07
C GLY A 45 -15.45 -3.33 24.27
N LYS A 46 -14.75 -2.29 24.73
CA LYS A 46 -15.32 -0.94 24.83
C LYS A 46 -14.77 -0.08 23.69
N LYS A 47 -15.65 0.31 22.75
CA LYS A 47 -15.35 1.38 21.80
C LYS A 47 -15.07 2.64 22.62
N THR A 48 -13.83 3.12 22.56
CA THR A 48 -13.37 4.22 23.43
C THR A 48 -13.52 5.58 22.77
N SER A 49 -13.50 5.64 21.44
CA SER A 49 -13.70 6.88 20.69
C SER A 49 -14.30 6.60 19.32
N LYS A 50 -15.00 7.58 18.78
CA LYS A 50 -15.44 7.65 17.40
C LYS A 50 -14.99 8.99 16.84
N THR A 51 -14.25 8.96 15.73
CA THR A 51 -13.85 10.14 14.97
C THR A 51 -14.51 10.12 13.60
N ILE A 52 -14.83 11.30 13.07
CA ILE A 52 -15.34 11.47 11.71
C ILE A 52 -14.30 12.30 10.96
N THR A 53 -13.86 11.82 9.81
CA THR A 53 -12.84 12.47 8.98
C THR A 53 -13.38 12.64 7.58
N ASP A 54 -13.35 13.87 7.07
CA ASP A 54 -13.62 14.14 5.65
C ASP A 54 -12.47 13.62 4.81
N VAL A 55 -12.78 12.99 3.68
CA VAL A 55 -11.79 12.40 2.79
C VAL A 55 -12.11 12.69 1.33
N ASP A 56 -11.07 12.72 0.51
CA ASP A 56 -11.20 12.81 -0.94
C ASP A 56 -12.03 11.63 -1.49
N PRO A 57 -12.91 11.83 -2.48
CA PRO A 57 -13.62 10.74 -3.13
C PRO A 57 -12.73 9.63 -3.67
N CYS A 58 -11.50 9.96 -4.08
CA CYS A 58 -10.48 9.02 -4.56
C CYS A 58 -9.57 8.51 -3.43
N GLY A 59 -9.75 8.96 -2.18
CA GLY A 59 -8.96 8.53 -1.04
C GLY A 59 -9.10 7.03 -0.77
N VAL A 60 -8.00 6.37 -0.41
CA VAL A 60 -7.94 4.92 -0.13
C VAL A 60 -7.31 4.65 1.23
N ASP A 61 -7.53 3.45 1.77
CA ASP A 61 -6.82 2.99 2.96
C ASP A 61 -5.41 2.48 2.62
N LEU A 62 -4.62 2.22 3.66
CA LEU A 62 -3.24 1.72 3.53
C LEU A 62 -3.14 0.47 2.65
N MET A 63 -4.03 -0.51 2.81
CA MET A 63 -3.95 -1.77 2.04
C MET A 63 -4.42 -1.56 0.61
N SER A 64 -5.48 -0.79 0.40
CA SER A 64 -5.98 -0.44 -0.93
C SER A 64 -4.96 0.35 -1.74
N THR A 65 -4.08 1.13 -1.10
CA THR A 65 -2.97 1.82 -1.75
C THR A 65 -2.02 0.84 -2.47
N PHE A 66 -1.71 -0.32 -1.86
CA PHE A 66 -0.87 -1.33 -2.52
C PHE A 66 -1.54 -1.95 -3.76
N TYR A 67 -2.85 -2.17 -3.72
CA TYR A 67 -3.60 -2.62 -4.89
C TYR A 67 -3.68 -1.55 -5.96
N TRP A 68 -3.92 -0.30 -5.57
CA TRP A 68 -3.95 0.83 -6.47
C TRP A 68 -2.60 1.03 -7.20
N MET A 69 -1.47 0.88 -6.51
CA MET A 69 -0.14 0.96 -7.15
C MET A 69 0.03 -0.04 -8.31
N ARG A 70 -0.69 -1.16 -8.31
CA ARG A 70 -0.65 -2.14 -9.40
C ARG A 70 -1.42 -1.68 -10.65
N THR A 71 -2.28 -0.68 -10.54
CA THR A 71 -3.09 -0.15 -11.64
C THR A 71 -2.51 1.12 -12.27
N LEU A 72 -1.36 1.60 -11.78
CA LEU A 72 -0.74 2.82 -12.27
C LEU A 72 -0.45 2.72 -13.77
N ASP A 73 -0.95 3.71 -14.53
CA ASP A 73 -0.50 3.92 -15.90
C ASP A 73 0.90 4.56 -15.89
N ILE A 74 1.89 3.75 -16.17
CA ILE A 74 3.28 4.18 -16.24
C ILE A 74 3.82 4.22 -17.67
N ALA A 75 2.97 4.01 -18.69
CA ALA A 75 3.42 3.93 -20.08
C ALA A 75 4.09 5.24 -20.54
N SER A 76 3.60 6.38 -20.06
CA SER A 76 4.15 7.71 -20.34
C SER A 76 5.09 8.25 -19.25
N ALA A 77 5.22 7.54 -18.13
CA ALA A 77 5.98 8.02 -16.98
C ALA A 77 7.49 8.00 -17.24
N LYS A 78 8.16 9.04 -16.79
CA LYS A 78 9.62 9.17 -16.81
C LYS A 78 10.17 8.87 -15.42
N LYS A 79 11.37 8.33 -15.35
CA LYS A 79 12.05 8.11 -14.07
C LYS A 79 12.10 9.42 -13.26
N GLY A 80 11.65 9.34 -12.02
CA GLY A 80 11.53 10.46 -11.10
C GLY A 80 10.14 11.08 -11.02
N ASP A 81 9.22 10.76 -11.93
CA ASP A 81 7.85 11.26 -11.88
C ASP A 81 7.14 10.81 -10.60
N LYS A 82 6.42 11.74 -10.01
CA LYS A 82 5.62 11.53 -8.78
C LYS A 82 4.15 11.42 -9.13
N ILE A 83 3.55 10.28 -8.86
CA ILE A 83 2.15 10.01 -9.13
C ILE A 83 1.39 10.20 -7.82
N PRO A 84 0.48 11.20 -7.72
CA PRO A 84 -0.20 11.54 -6.47
C PRO A 84 -1.18 10.45 -6.04
N VAL A 85 -1.35 10.28 -4.73
CA VAL A 85 -2.37 9.42 -4.12
C VAL A 85 -2.84 10.03 -2.80
N LYS A 86 -4.13 9.96 -2.52
CA LYS A 86 -4.72 10.32 -1.24
C LYS A 86 -4.87 9.06 -0.39
N MET A 87 -4.26 9.04 0.78
CA MET A 87 -4.33 7.90 1.70
C MET A 87 -4.88 8.34 3.06
N ALA A 88 -5.89 7.65 3.53
CA ALA A 88 -6.45 7.90 4.86
C ALA A 88 -6.02 6.83 5.86
N ILE A 89 -5.45 7.28 6.96
CA ILE A 89 -5.03 6.46 8.09
C ILE A 89 -4.99 7.31 9.36
N ASP A 90 -5.25 6.71 10.53
CA ASP A 90 -5.13 7.35 11.84
C ASP A 90 -5.89 8.71 11.95
N ASP A 91 -7.15 8.69 11.50
CA ASP A 91 -8.09 9.83 11.54
C ASP A 91 -7.63 11.05 10.70
N LYS A 92 -6.79 10.82 9.70
CA LYS A 92 -6.30 11.86 8.78
C LYS A 92 -6.20 11.34 7.36
N GLU A 93 -6.35 12.26 6.41
CA GLU A 93 -5.98 12.03 5.03
C GLU A 93 -4.63 12.69 4.75
N TYR A 94 -3.80 12.01 3.99
CA TYR A 94 -2.46 12.43 3.63
C TYR A 94 -2.34 12.55 2.12
N ASP A 95 -1.77 13.66 1.66
CA ASP A 95 -1.28 13.84 0.30
C ASP A 95 0.03 13.10 0.14
N MET A 96 -0.03 12.00 -0.56
CA MET A 96 1.13 11.16 -0.80
C MET A 96 1.45 11.08 -2.29
N TYR A 97 2.53 10.43 -2.64
CA TYR A 97 2.86 10.09 -4.01
C TYR A 97 3.61 8.76 -4.09
N VAL A 98 3.58 8.19 -5.27
CA VAL A 98 4.45 7.08 -5.64
C VAL A 98 5.42 7.59 -6.69
N ARG A 99 6.73 7.51 -6.43
CA ARG A 99 7.76 7.85 -7.41
C ARG A 99 8.03 6.66 -8.31
N TYR A 100 7.99 6.88 -9.61
CA TYR A 100 8.43 5.91 -10.61
C TYR A 100 9.95 5.95 -10.77
N GLU A 101 10.64 4.84 -10.50
CA GLU A 101 12.10 4.73 -10.58
C GLU A 101 12.58 4.03 -11.86
N GLY A 102 11.67 3.71 -12.78
CA GLY A 102 12.01 3.03 -14.04
C GLY A 102 11.81 1.52 -13.95
N LYS A 103 12.43 0.84 -14.90
CA LYS A 103 12.38 -0.62 -15.03
C LYS A 103 13.76 -1.21 -14.82
N GLU A 104 13.80 -2.40 -14.20
CA GLU A 104 15.04 -3.16 -14.03
C GLU A 104 14.75 -4.66 -13.96
N VAL A 105 15.76 -5.49 -14.22
CA VAL A 105 15.68 -6.93 -13.97
C VAL A 105 15.97 -7.18 -12.50
N TYR A 106 15.06 -7.85 -11.81
CA TYR A 106 15.24 -8.23 -10.41
C TYR A 106 15.38 -9.77 -10.28
N GLU A 107 16.41 -10.22 -9.57
CA GLU A 107 16.67 -11.65 -9.34
C GLU A 107 16.15 -12.10 -7.98
N THR A 108 15.39 -13.18 -7.97
CA THR A 108 14.80 -13.83 -6.80
C THR A 108 15.14 -15.32 -6.77
N LYS A 109 14.71 -16.01 -5.72
CA LYS A 109 14.76 -17.49 -5.67
C LYS A 109 13.88 -18.17 -6.74
N LEU A 110 12.92 -17.46 -7.32
CA LEU A 110 12.03 -17.95 -8.38
C LEU A 110 12.58 -17.69 -9.79
N GLY A 111 13.73 -17.03 -9.89
CA GLY A 111 14.37 -16.60 -11.14
C GLY A 111 14.41 -15.09 -11.31
N LYS A 112 14.68 -14.65 -12.54
CA LYS A 112 14.78 -13.23 -12.90
C LYS A 112 13.46 -12.73 -13.47
N PHE A 113 13.09 -11.52 -13.12
CA PHE A 113 11.87 -10.84 -13.57
C PHE A 113 12.18 -9.44 -14.07
N ASN A 114 11.60 -9.06 -15.21
CA ASN A 114 11.50 -7.67 -15.59
C ASN A 114 10.54 -6.99 -14.61
N CYS A 115 11.01 -5.97 -13.92
CA CYS A 115 10.25 -5.30 -12.87
C CYS A 115 10.14 -3.81 -13.10
N ILE A 116 9.01 -3.27 -12.69
CA ILE A 116 8.79 -1.85 -12.47
C ILE A 116 9.20 -1.55 -11.04
N LYS A 117 10.01 -0.53 -10.87
CA LYS A 117 10.47 -0.07 -9.56
C LYS A 117 9.73 1.19 -9.13
N LEU A 118 9.12 1.13 -7.97
CA LEU A 118 8.33 2.21 -7.38
C LEU A 118 8.86 2.54 -5.99
N LYS A 119 8.81 3.83 -5.64
CA LYS A 119 9.09 4.32 -4.28
C LYS A 119 7.88 5.10 -3.77
N PRO A 120 7.00 4.48 -2.96
CA PRO A 120 5.95 5.21 -2.28
C PRO A 120 6.53 6.11 -1.19
N LEU A 121 5.96 7.30 -1.04
CA LEU A 121 6.22 8.16 0.10
C LEU A 121 5.62 7.49 1.35
N LEU A 122 6.39 7.41 2.41
CA LEU A 122 5.94 6.94 3.72
C LEU A 122 5.70 8.15 4.64
N GLN A 123 4.63 8.08 5.40
CA GLN A 123 4.41 9.00 6.50
C GLN A 123 5.25 8.59 7.71
N GLU A 124 5.75 9.59 8.43
CA GLU A 124 6.48 9.34 9.67
C GLU A 124 5.57 8.64 10.69
N GLY A 125 6.07 7.57 11.27
CA GLY A 125 5.40 6.78 12.29
C GLY A 125 6.39 6.21 13.28
N GLU A 126 5.91 5.41 14.21
CA GLU A 126 6.78 4.77 15.22
C GLU A 126 7.81 3.82 14.60
N ILE A 127 7.45 3.17 13.48
CA ILE A 127 8.25 2.14 12.83
C ILE A 127 8.97 2.68 11.61
N PHE A 128 8.28 3.41 10.74
CA PHE A 128 8.82 3.92 9.47
C PHE A 128 9.46 5.29 9.63
N LYS A 129 10.58 5.51 8.93
CA LYS A 129 11.11 6.85 8.72
C LYS A 129 10.25 7.59 7.70
N GLU A 130 10.05 8.87 7.90
CA GLU A 130 9.47 9.72 6.88
C GLU A 130 10.30 9.70 5.59
N GLY A 131 9.62 9.73 4.45
CA GLY A 131 10.24 9.82 3.14
C GLY A 131 10.08 8.56 2.30
N GLU A 132 11.00 8.36 1.37
CA GLU A 132 10.96 7.30 0.36
C GLU A 132 11.77 6.05 0.80
N GLY A 133 11.65 5.66 2.06
CA GLY A 133 12.36 4.51 2.62
C GLY A 133 11.85 3.15 2.16
N MET A 134 10.72 3.12 1.44
CA MET A 134 10.17 1.89 0.87
C MET A 134 10.50 1.79 -0.62
N THR A 135 10.78 0.58 -1.08
CA THR A 135 10.90 0.26 -2.50
C THR A 135 10.06 -0.97 -2.82
N LEU A 136 9.30 -0.88 -3.89
CA LEU A 136 8.42 -1.94 -4.38
C LEU A 136 8.83 -2.31 -5.80
N TRP A 137 9.03 -3.61 -6.06
CA TRP A 137 9.22 -4.17 -7.39
C TRP A 137 7.97 -4.95 -7.79
N LEU A 138 7.33 -4.50 -8.86
CA LEU A 138 6.19 -5.19 -9.49
C LEU A 138 6.64 -5.82 -10.80
N THR A 139 6.06 -6.96 -11.18
CA THR A 139 6.28 -7.51 -12.52
C THR A 139 5.91 -6.51 -13.60
N ASP A 140 6.73 -6.40 -14.65
CA ASP A 140 6.49 -5.54 -15.80
C ASP A 140 5.61 -6.27 -16.84
N ASP A 141 4.42 -6.66 -16.40
CA ASP A 141 3.35 -7.24 -17.19
C ASP A 141 1.99 -6.78 -16.63
N ASP A 142 0.89 -7.16 -17.27
CA ASP A 142 -0.45 -6.71 -16.86
C ASP A 142 -0.90 -7.28 -15.50
N ASN A 143 -0.22 -8.30 -14.96
CA ASN A 143 -0.53 -8.84 -13.64
C ASN A 143 0.00 -7.95 -12.51
N ARG A 144 1.11 -7.21 -12.70
CA ARG A 144 1.71 -6.33 -11.70
C ARG A 144 1.89 -7.00 -10.34
N ILE A 145 2.43 -8.24 -10.35
CA ILE A 145 2.63 -9.02 -9.12
C ILE A 145 3.78 -8.41 -8.32
N PRO A 146 3.61 -8.15 -7.02
CA PRO A 146 4.73 -7.74 -6.17
C PRO A 146 5.79 -8.85 -6.08
N VAL A 147 6.98 -8.56 -6.59
CA VAL A 147 8.14 -9.47 -6.58
C VAL A 147 8.93 -9.29 -5.29
N ARG A 148 9.11 -8.04 -4.88
CA ARG A 148 9.81 -7.68 -3.65
C ARG A 148 9.31 -6.36 -3.09
N ILE A 149 9.28 -6.28 -1.76
CA ILE A 149 9.09 -5.04 -1.00
C ILE A 149 10.27 -4.93 -0.04
N GLU A 150 10.94 -3.80 -0.05
CA GLU A 150 11.92 -3.41 0.96
C GLU A 150 11.45 -2.16 1.67
N SER A 151 11.58 -2.11 2.98
CA SER A 151 11.31 -0.91 3.75
C SER A 151 12.39 -0.70 4.80
N GLU A 152 12.96 0.50 4.82
CA GLU A 152 13.84 0.93 5.88
C GLU A 152 13.02 1.27 7.13
N LEU A 153 13.48 0.79 8.26
CA LEU A 153 12.93 1.09 9.57
C LEU A 153 13.85 2.06 10.30
N ARG A 154 13.39 2.60 11.41
CA ARG A 154 14.26 3.38 12.31
C ARG A 154 15.46 2.55 12.78
N VAL A 155 15.24 1.25 12.95
CA VAL A 155 16.31 0.27 13.23
C VAL A 155 16.14 -0.90 12.29
N GLY A 156 17.10 -1.09 11.37
CA GLY A 156 17.11 -2.21 10.44
C GLY A 156 16.26 -2.01 9.18
N ARG A 157 15.83 -3.11 8.59
CA ARG A 157 15.11 -3.20 7.32
C ARG A 157 14.14 -4.38 7.33
N ILE A 158 12.97 -4.20 6.74
CA ILE A 158 12.05 -5.28 6.40
C ILE A 158 12.21 -5.60 4.91
N THR A 159 12.21 -6.89 4.59
CA THR A 159 12.23 -7.39 3.22
C THR A 159 11.18 -8.49 3.08
N CYS A 160 10.32 -8.35 2.09
CA CYS A 160 9.33 -9.35 1.72
C CYS A 160 9.58 -9.79 0.28
N ASP A 161 9.83 -11.08 0.05
CA ASP A 161 10.06 -11.66 -1.27
C ASP A 161 8.89 -12.55 -1.68
N LEU A 162 8.55 -12.51 -2.97
CA LEU A 162 7.60 -13.42 -3.59
C LEU A 162 8.06 -14.86 -3.42
N LYS A 163 7.21 -15.72 -2.85
CA LYS A 163 7.51 -17.16 -2.66
C LYS A 163 6.93 -18.05 -3.75
N ALA A 164 5.77 -17.68 -4.26
CA ALA A 164 5.06 -18.41 -5.30
C ALA A 164 4.04 -17.50 -5.96
N TYR A 165 3.65 -17.81 -7.19
CA TYR A 165 2.58 -17.12 -7.91
C TYR A 165 1.80 -18.14 -8.75
N GLY A 166 0.54 -17.81 -9.05
CA GLY A 166 -0.35 -18.64 -9.85
C GLY A 166 -1.74 -18.02 -9.94
N GLY A 167 -2.62 -18.58 -10.77
CA GLY A 167 -3.96 -18.06 -10.99
C GLY A 167 -3.96 -16.66 -11.63
N ASN A 168 -2.96 -16.37 -12.46
CA ASN A 168 -2.79 -15.05 -13.07
C ASN A 168 -3.94 -14.74 -14.02
N LYS A 169 -4.47 -13.52 -13.96
CA LYS A 169 -5.53 -13.04 -14.85
C LYS A 169 -5.04 -12.86 -16.29
N TYR A 170 -3.78 -12.45 -16.44
CA TYR A 170 -3.15 -12.17 -17.73
C TYR A 170 -1.94 -13.11 -17.97
N PRO A 171 -1.47 -13.25 -19.23
CA PRO A 171 -0.21 -13.95 -19.50
C PRO A 171 0.95 -13.41 -18.66
N PHE A 172 1.74 -14.31 -18.10
CA PHE A 172 2.88 -13.93 -17.28
C PHE A 172 4.12 -13.80 -18.17
N THR A 173 4.44 -12.56 -18.57
CA THR A 173 5.48 -12.28 -19.58
C THR A 173 6.74 -11.63 -19.01
N SER A 174 6.75 -11.29 -17.73
CA SER A 174 7.87 -10.59 -17.09
C SER A 174 9.04 -11.50 -16.71
N LYS A 175 8.89 -12.83 -16.74
CA LYS A 175 9.97 -13.76 -16.41
C LYS A 175 11.04 -13.73 -17.52
N VAL A 176 12.30 -13.53 -17.09
CA VAL A 176 13.49 -13.59 -17.97
C VAL A 176 14.00 -15.01 -17.99
N ASN A 177 14.21 -15.57 -19.19
CA ASN A 177 14.78 -16.91 -19.40
C ASN A 177 16.29 -16.92 -19.17
#